data_5f93c83590b05c7fb3d7c7ebd75990d4
#
_entry.id   5f93c83590b05c7fb3d7c7ebd75990d4
#
_cell.length_a   1.000
_cell.length_b   1.000
_cell.length_c   1.000
_cell.angle_alpha   90.00
_cell.angle_beta   90.00
_cell.angle_gamma   90.00
#
_symmetry.space_group_name_H-M   'P 1'
#
loop_
_entity.id
_entity.type
_entity.pdbx_description
1 polymer ?
#
loop_
_entity_poly.entity_id
_entity_poly.type
_entity_poly.pdbx_seq_one_letter_code
_entity_poly.pdbx_strand_id
1 'polypeptide(L)'
;RDRMIGRARYFARWGFTTVVHSARDHGQSSPKRFMNAVKFSEDIDAVLNWIKEPVILYGHSAGAAAATISASRNQNQVKVLFLEACYAYTEEALLSLYRWFNPFFGNFFGPMILFWMNLFYRNRLDVVSPARLAPSIKIPVMLIHGEKDRRFPLQFAMNLKDSFSSGQVGLYIAEGAGHSDSSLTPGYKTAVQSFLERHWPCSA
;
A
#
# COMPACT_ATOMS: atom_id res chain seq x y z
N ARG A 1 -7.20 1.76 -11.74
CA ARG A 1 -7.38 0.45 -12.39
C ARG A 1 -6.27 0.17 -13.40
N ASP A 2 -6.03 1.05 -14.37
CA ASP A 2 -5.09 0.80 -15.47
C ASP A 2 -3.65 0.57 -15.01
N ARG A 3 -3.22 1.27 -13.97
CA ARG A 3 -1.87 1.09 -13.37
C ARG A 3 -1.66 -0.31 -12.79
N MET A 4 -2.71 -0.96 -12.28
CA MET A 4 -2.62 -2.30 -11.70
C MET A 4 -2.65 -3.42 -12.74
N ILE A 5 -3.19 -3.16 -13.95
CA ILE A 5 -3.28 -4.16 -15.03
C ILE A 5 -1.89 -4.70 -15.43
N GLY A 6 -0.89 -3.82 -15.53
CA GLY A 6 0.49 -4.24 -15.83
C GLY A 6 1.03 -5.23 -14.80
N ARG A 7 0.81 -4.94 -13.50
CA ARG A 7 1.24 -5.80 -12.38
C ARG A 7 0.46 -7.10 -12.36
N ALA A 8 -0.86 -7.06 -12.53
CA ALA A 8 -1.70 -8.25 -12.61
C ALA A 8 -1.26 -9.20 -13.74
N ARG A 9 -0.87 -8.66 -14.91
CA ARG A 9 -0.33 -9.46 -16.01
C ARG A 9 0.96 -10.20 -15.66
N TYR A 10 1.82 -9.64 -14.80
CA TYR A 10 3.02 -10.37 -14.35
C TYR A 10 2.63 -11.56 -13.47
N PHE A 11 1.76 -11.36 -12.49
CA PHE A 11 1.27 -12.44 -11.63
C PHE A 11 0.53 -13.52 -12.44
N ALA A 12 -0.30 -13.13 -13.42
CA ALA A 12 -0.98 -14.07 -14.32
C ALA A 12 0.01 -14.92 -15.14
N ARG A 13 1.12 -14.35 -15.61
CA ARG A 13 2.18 -15.09 -16.31
C ARG A 13 2.94 -16.07 -15.40
N TRP A 14 2.92 -15.84 -14.11
CA TRP A 14 3.48 -16.77 -13.09
C TRP A 14 2.46 -17.80 -12.59
N GLY A 15 1.31 -17.91 -13.26
CA GLY A 15 0.29 -18.93 -12.98
C GLY A 15 -0.77 -18.54 -11.95
N PHE A 16 -0.77 -17.28 -11.46
CA PHE A 16 -1.79 -16.83 -10.50
C PHE A 16 -3.06 -16.35 -11.20
N THR A 17 -4.22 -16.78 -10.70
CA THR A 17 -5.48 -16.10 -11.00
C THR A 17 -5.46 -14.70 -10.36
N THR A 18 -5.69 -13.66 -11.14
CA THR A 18 -5.60 -12.28 -10.66
C THR A 18 -6.94 -11.58 -10.66
N VAL A 19 -7.26 -10.94 -9.53
CA VAL A 19 -8.46 -10.12 -9.36
C VAL A 19 -8.05 -8.66 -9.18
N VAL A 20 -8.55 -7.77 -10.04
CA VAL A 20 -8.35 -6.33 -9.94
C VAL A 20 -9.69 -5.66 -9.72
N HIS A 21 -9.94 -5.20 -8.51
CA HIS A 21 -11.18 -4.51 -8.18
C HIS A 21 -11.03 -2.97 -8.27
N SER A 22 -12.14 -2.28 -8.48
CA SER A 22 -12.22 -0.84 -8.31
C SER A 22 -12.80 -0.57 -6.93
N ALA A 23 -12.05 0.17 -6.09
CA ALA A 23 -12.56 0.62 -4.81
C ALA A 23 -13.78 1.55 -5.02
N ARG A 24 -14.59 1.76 -3.97
CA ARG A 24 -15.68 2.73 -3.98
C ARG A 24 -15.22 4.09 -4.52
N ASP A 25 -16.09 4.83 -5.15
CA ASP A 25 -15.83 6.12 -5.81
C ASP A 25 -14.83 6.05 -7.00
N HIS A 26 -14.47 4.84 -7.47
CA HIS A 26 -13.59 4.65 -8.62
C HIS A 26 -14.25 3.79 -9.70
N GLY A 27 -14.00 4.16 -10.97
CA GLY A 27 -14.51 3.42 -12.12
C GLY A 27 -16.04 3.36 -12.13
N GLN A 28 -16.59 2.14 -12.13
CA GLN A 28 -18.05 1.88 -12.11
C GLN A 28 -18.59 1.56 -10.70
N SER A 29 -17.75 1.65 -9.67
CA SER A 29 -18.19 1.41 -8.29
C SER A 29 -19.07 2.53 -7.76
N SER A 30 -20.02 2.19 -6.88
CA SER A 30 -20.97 3.14 -6.33
C SER A 30 -20.28 4.31 -5.63
N PRO A 31 -20.74 5.55 -5.86
CA PRO A 31 -20.20 6.72 -5.21
C PRO A 31 -20.51 6.72 -3.70
N LYS A 32 -19.52 7.08 -2.90
CA LYS A 32 -19.62 7.29 -1.45
C LYS A 32 -18.86 8.57 -1.11
N ARG A 33 -19.40 9.39 -0.21
CA ARG A 33 -18.87 10.75 0.08
C ARG A 33 -17.52 10.81 0.78
N PHE A 34 -16.98 9.70 1.26
CA PHE A 34 -15.73 9.68 2.01
C PHE A 34 -14.81 8.57 1.51
N MET A 35 -13.69 8.99 0.93
CA MET A 35 -12.60 8.11 0.51
C MET A 35 -11.46 8.17 1.52
N ASN A 36 -11.13 7.05 2.12
CA ASN A 36 -9.93 6.90 2.95
C ASN A 36 -9.46 5.43 2.95
N ALA A 37 -8.26 5.19 3.45
CA ALA A 37 -7.67 3.84 3.46
C ALA A 37 -8.52 2.82 4.26
N VAL A 38 -9.22 3.27 5.31
CA VAL A 38 -10.12 2.40 6.09
C VAL A 38 -11.29 1.92 5.21
N LYS A 39 -11.93 2.85 4.49
CA LYS A 39 -13.05 2.50 3.60
C LYS A 39 -12.62 1.63 2.44
N PHE A 40 -11.45 1.87 1.88
CA PHE A 40 -10.87 1.00 0.85
C PHE A 40 -10.50 -0.38 1.40
N SER A 41 -10.09 -0.50 2.67
CA SER A 41 -9.84 -1.81 3.29
C SER A 41 -11.12 -2.63 3.47
N GLU A 42 -12.27 -1.98 3.71
CA GLU A 42 -13.58 -2.67 3.73
C GLU A 42 -13.93 -3.25 2.36
N ASP A 43 -13.58 -2.55 1.26
CA ASP A 43 -13.77 -3.05 -0.11
C ASP A 43 -12.88 -4.26 -0.39
N ILE A 44 -11.63 -4.24 0.10
CA ILE A 44 -10.72 -5.40 0.03
C ILE A 44 -11.29 -6.58 0.82
N ASP A 45 -11.78 -6.35 2.05
CA ASP A 45 -12.36 -7.41 2.88
C ASP A 45 -13.57 -8.07 2.20
N ALA A 46 -14.40 -7.29 1.50
CA ALA A 46 -15.52 -7.83 0.72
C ALA A 46 -15.04 -8.75 -0.42
N VAL A 47 -13.95 -8.38 -1.11
CA VAL A 47 -13.34 -9.22 -2.15
C VAL A 47 -12.72 -10.49 -1.55
N LEU A 48 -12.03 -10.38 -0.42
CA LEU A 48 -11.46 -11.53 0.30
C LEU A 48 -12.56 -12.51 0.71
N ASN A 49 -13.65 -12.02 1.26
CA ASN A 49 -14.81 -12.83 1.65
C ASN A 49 -15.46 -13.55 0.45
N TRP A 50 -15.39 -12.96 -0.75
CA TRP A 50 -15.87 -13.59 -1.97
C TRP A 50 -14.93 -14.68 -2.47
N ILE A 51 -13.59 -14.43 -2.46
CA ILE A 51 -12.56 -15.39 -2.94
C ILE A 51 -12.50 -16.61 -2.01
N LYS A 52 -12.48 -16.44 -0.68
CA LYS A 52 -12.39 -17.47 0.36
C LYS A 52 -11.13 -18.36 0.34
N GLU A 53 -10.24 -18.16 -0.59
CA GLU A 53 -8.98 -18.90 -0.75
C GLU A 53 -7.79 -18.09 -0.23
N PRO A 54 -6.64 -18.73 0.05
CA PRO A 54 -5.40 -18.02 0.35
C PRO A 54 -5.00 -17.08 -0.81
N VAL A 55 -4.60 -15.85 -0.49
CA VAL A 55 -4.29 -14.84 -1.49
C VAL A 55 -2.94 -14.17 -1.27
N ILE A 56 -2.38 -13.65 -2.36
CA ILE A 56 -1.38 -12.60 -2.37
C ILE A 56 -2.11 -11.28 -2.50
N LEU A 57 -1.92 -10.37 -1.54
CA LEU A 57 -2.54 -9.06 -1.59
C LEU A 57 -1.53 -8.01 -2.05
N TYR A 58 -1.88 -7.24 -3.09
CA TYR A 58 -1.04 -6.20 -3.65
C TYR A 58 -1.75 -4.84 -3.59
N GLY A 59 -1.14 -3.87 -2.92
CA GLY A 59 -1.64 -2.50 -2.85
C GLY A 59 -0.65 -1.48 -3.38
N HIS A 60 -1.17 -0.38 -3.97
CA HIS A 60 -0.38 0.76 -4.43
C HIS A 60 -0.90 2.06 -3.78
N SER A 61 0.00 2.88 -3.23
CA SER A 61 -0.32 4.19 -2.63
C SER A 61 -1.40 4.07 -1.54
N ALA A 62 -2.52 4.79 -1.64
CA ALA A 62 -3.66 4.64 -0.72
C ALA A 62 -4.20 3.19 -0.67
N GLY A 63 -4.11 2.45 -1.79
CA GLY A 63 -4.43 1.02 -1.84
C GLY A 63 -3.44 0.17 -1.05
N ALA A 64 -2.17 0.58 -0.92
CA ALA A 64 -1.20 -0.11 -0.08
C ALA A 64 -1.52 0.06 1.41
N ALA A 65 -1.90 1.26 1.83
CA ALA A 65 -2.37 1.49 3.20
C ALA A 65 -3.65 0.69 3.51
N ALA A 66 -4.60 0.66 2.58
CA ALA A 66 -5.80 -0.15 2.70
C ALA A 66 -5.49 -1.66 2.76
N ALA A 67 -4.55 -2.14 1.95
CA ALA A 67 -4.07 -3.52 1.98
C ALA A 67 -3.42 -3.86 3.32
N THR A 68 -2.65 -2.95 3.92
CA THR A 68 -2.07 -3.13 5.25
C THR A 68 -3.15 -3.28 6.31
N ILE A 69 -4.18 -2.40 6.28
CA ILE A 69 -5.31 -2.46 7.21
C ILE A 69 -6.09 -3.78 7.06
N SER A 70 -6.39 -4.18 5.83
CA SER A 70 -7.09 -5.44 5.55
C SER A 70 -6.25 -6.64 5.97
N ALA A 71 -4.96 -6.68 5.61
CA ALA A 71 -4.06 -7.77 5.96
C ALA A 71 -3.92 -7.93 7.48
N SER A 72 -3.87 -6.83 8.26
CA SER A 72 -3.80 -6.93 9.72
C SER A 72 -4.97 -7.70 10.35
N ARG A 73 -6.13 -7.70 9.68
CA ARG A 73 -7.35 -8.42 10.10
C ARG A 73 -7.48 -9.81 9.51
N ASN A 74 -6.87 -10.09 8.34
CA ASN A 74 -7.13 -11.27 7.52
C ASN A 74 -5.88 -12.13 7.27
N GLN A 75 -4.93 -12.23 8.25
CA GLN A 75 -3.66 -12.95 8.08
C GLN A 75 -3.86 -14.46 7.83
N ASN A 76 -5.00 -15.02 8.20
CA ASN A 76 -5.32 -16.43 7.89
C ASN A 76 -5.53 -16.66 6.39
N GLN A 77 -5.98 -15.63 5.66
CA GLN A 77 -6.25 -15.71 4.23
C GLN A 77 -5.15 -15.02 3.39
N VAL A 78 -4.67 -13.85 3.81
CA VAL A 78 -3.56 -13.16 3.16
C VAL A 78 -2.25 -13.83 3.57
N LYS A 79 -1.54 -14.43 2.61
CA LYS A 79 -0.29 -15.16 2.85
C LYS A 79 0.97 -14.37 2.49
N VAL A 80 0.86 -13.44 1.55
CA VAL A 80 1.95 -12.53 1.15
C VAL A 80 1.35 -11.16 0.88
N LEU A 81 2.03 -10.10 1.33
CA LEU A 81 1.60 -8.72 1.19
C LEU A 81 2.64 -7.91 0.39
N PHE A 82 2.22 -7.29 -0.70
CA PHE A 82 3.00 -6.35 -1.48
C PHE A 82 2.48 -4.93 -1.29
N LEU A 83 3.36 -4.01 -0.88
CA LEU A 83 3.05 -2.61 -0.60
C LEU A 83 3.90 -1.71 -1.48
N GLU A 84 3.33 -1.20 -2.57
CA GLU A 84 4.03 -0.29 -3.47
C GLU A 84 3.69 1.16 -3.16
N ALA A 85 4.72 2.01 -3.07
CA ALA A 85 4.61 3.44 -2.78
C ALA A 85 3.72 3.72 -1.55
N CYS A 86 3.88 2.91 -0.50
CA CYS A 86 3.14 3.04 0.75
C CYS A 86 3.79 4.11 1.64
N TYR A 87 2.97 4.82 2.37
CA TYR A 87 3.42 5.71 3.44
C TYR A 87 3.45 4.97 4.80
N ALA A 88 4.21 5.52 5.76
CA ALA A 88 4.27 5.00 7.12
C ALA A 88 3.12 5.53 7.98
N TYR A 89 2.97 6.85 8.05
CA TYR A 89 1.96 7.54 8.87
C TYR A 89 1.05 8.41 8.02
N THR A 90 -0.24 8.46 8.37
CA THR A 90 -1.28 9.18 7.62
C THR A 90 -1.04 10.69 7.66
N GLU A 91 -0.63 11.23 8.81
CA GLU A 91 -0.35 12.66 8.96
C GLU A 91 0.81 13.11 8.08
N GLU A 92 1.92 12.35 8.09
CA GLU A 92 3.08 12.62 7.22
C GLU A 92 2.70 12.55 5.74
N ALA A 93 1.89 11.56 5.36
CA ALA A 93 1.42 11.39 4.00
C ALA A 93 0.58 12.59 3.53
N LEU A 94 -0.36 13.04 4.35
CA LEU A 94 -1.21 14.19 4.03
C LEU A 94 -0.37 15.46 3.87
N LEU A 95 0.55 15.71 4.80
CA LEU A 95 1.44 16.88 4.73
C LEU A 95 2.34 16.82 3.49
N SER A 96 2.87 15.65 3.17
CA SER A 96 3.68 15.43 1.97
C SER A 96 2.88 15.67 0.69
N LEU A 97 1.62 15.21 0.63
CA LEU A 97 0.73 15.47 -0.50
C LEU A 97 0.40 16.95 -0.67
N TYR A 98 0.16 17.68 0.41
CA TYR A 98 -0.08 19.13 0.35
C TYR A 98 1.14 19.87 -0.18
N ARG A 99 2.35 19.51 0.29
CA ARG A 99 3.62 20.06 -0.18
C ARG A 99 3.91 19.71 -1.65
N TRP A 100 3.60 18.49 -2.04
CA TRP A 100 3.76 18.05 -3.43
C TRP A 100 2.82 18.78 -4.38
N PHE A 101 1.58 19.04 -3.98
CA PHE A 101 0.61 19.79 -4.78
C PHE A 101 1.01 21.27 -4.91
N ASN A 102 1.33 21.91 -3.80
CA ASN A 102 1.82 23.28 -3.74
C ASN A 102 2.70 23.47 -2.50
N PRO A 103 4.02 23.70 -2.65
CA PRO A 103 4.94 23.83 -1.52
C PRO A 103 4.59 24.98 -0.56
N PHE A 104 4.14 26.12 -1.06
CA PHE A 104 3.72 27.24 -0.23
C PHE A 104 2.48 26.87 0.60
N PHE A 105 1.45 26.37 -0.05
CA PHE A 105 0.24 25.91 0.62
C PHE A 105 0.54 24.80 1.65
N GLY A 106 1.31 23.79 1.27
CA GLY A 106 1.63 22.66 2.12
C GLY A 106 2.48 23.05 3.35
N ASN A 107 3.40 24.00 3.23
CA ASN A 107 4.21 24.43 4.37
C ASN A 107 3.46 25.38 5.31
N PHE A 108 2.60 26.24 4.77
CA PHE A 108 1.91 27.26 5.57
C PHE A 108 0.58 26.77 6.13
N PHE A 109 -0.27 26.18 5.28
CA PHE A 109 -1.61 25.73 5.68
C PHE A 109 -1.67 24.25 6.07
N GLY A 110 -0.76 23.42 5.57
CA GLY A 110 -0.74 21.98 5.86
C GLY A 110 -0.75 21.67 7.36
N PRO A 111 0.15 22.24 8.18
CA PRO A 111 0.15 22.01 9.63
C PRO A 111 -1.15 22.47 10.31
N MET A 112 -1.72 23.59 9.87
CA MET A 112 -2.99 24.10 10.39
C MET A 112 -4.14 23.15 10.06
N ILE A 113 -4.20 22.64 8.82
CA ILE A 113 -5.22 21.67 8.41
C ILE A 113 -5.08 20.39 9.24
N LEU A 114 -3.87 19.87 9.41
CA LEU A 114 -3.63 18.68 10.23
C LEU A 114 -4.01 18.90 11.68
N PHE A 115 -3.73 20.07 12.25
CA PHE A 115 -4.16 20.41 13.61
C PHE A 115 -5.70 20.31 13.75
N TRP A 116 -6.45 20.93 12.84
CA TRP A 116 -7.91 20.87 12.86
C TRP A 116 -8.44 19.45 12.57
N MET A 117 -7.81 18.73 11.66
CA MET A 117 -8.16 17.32 11.42
C MET A 117 -7.94 16.47 12.67
N ASN A 118 -6.81 16.63 13.37
CA ASN A 118 -6.53 15.90 14.59
C ASN A 118 -7.55 16.23 15.69
N LEU A 119 -7.91 17.50 15.84
CA LEU A 119 -8.96 17.91 16.76
C LEU A 119 -10.31 17.26 16.40
N PHE A 120 -10.70 17.31 15.13
CA PHE A 120 -11.95 16.73 14.64
C PHE A 120 -11.99 15.20 14.82
N TYR A 121 -10.89 14.52 14.47
CA TYR A 121 -10.76 13.07 14.63
C TYR A 121 -10.26 12.63 16.03
N ARG A 122 -10.19 13.53 17.00
CA ARG A 122 -9.76 13.26 18.37
C ARG A 122 -8.38 12.58 18.42
N ASN A 123 -7.40 13.10 17.67
CA ASN A 123 -6.03 12.58 17.54
C ASN A 123 -5.96 11.11 17.08
N ARG A 124 -6.88 10.70 16.21
CA ARG A 124 -6.95 9.31 15.72
C ARG A 124 -6.56 9.14 14.25
N LEU A 125 -5.99 10.17 13.61
CA LEU A 125 -5.58 10.08 12.20
C LEU A 125 -4.59 8.94 11.94
N ASP A 126 -3.66 8.72 12.85
CA ASP A 126 -2.61 7.72 12.73
C ASP A 126 -2.92 6.36 13.38
N VAL A 127 -4.05 6.19 14.04
CA VAL A 127 -4.37 4.93 14.75
C VAL A 127 -4.35 3.72 13.82
N VAL A 128 -4.77 3.90 12.57
CA VAL A 128 -4.79 2.86 11.52
C VAL A 128 -3.73 3.07 10.46
N SER A 129 -2.71 3.88 10.73
CA SER A 129 -1.59 4.08 9.82
C SER A 129 -0.82 2.78 9.62
N PRO A 130 -0.27 2.52 8.41
CA PRO A 130 0.48 1.30 8.14
C PRO A 130 1.56 0.98 9.17
N ALA A 131 2.35 1.97 9.61
CA ALA A 131 3.40 1.78 10.61
C ALA A 131 2.85 1.38 12.00
N ARG A 132 1.64 1.83 12.37
CA ARG A 132 0.99 1.42 13.64
C ARG A 132 0.49 -0.02 13.60
N LEU A 133 0.11 -0.51 12.42
CA LEU A 133 -0.39 -1.88 12.23
C LEU A 133 0.72 -2.88 11.92
N ALA A 134 1.84 -2.41 11.36
CA ALA A 134 2.99 -3.23 10.96
C ALA A 134 3.46 -4.23 12.04
N PRO A 135 3.56 -3.88 13.35
CA PRO A 135 3.97 -4.83 14.38
C PRO A 135 3.06 -6.04 14.54
N SER A 136 1.78 -5.91 14.17
CA SER A 136 0.79 -7.00 14.25
C SER A 136 0.83 -7.95 13.05
N ILE A 137 1.45 -7.53 11.92
CA ILE A 137 1.51 -8.31 10.68
C ILE A 137 2.67 -9.30 10.76
N LYS A 138 2.35 -10.60 10.69
CA LYS A 138 3.32 -11.70 10.82
C LYS A 138 3.59 -12.41 9.49
N ILE A 139 2.80 -12.12 8.46
CA ILE A 139 2.99 -12.64 7.10
C ILE A 139 4.16 -11.96 6.39
N PRO A 140 4.76 -12.60 5.38
CA PRO A 140 5.79 -11.99 4.54
C PRO A 140 5.29 -10.71 3.85
N VAL A 141 6.10 -9.63 3.93
CA VAL A 141 5.77 -8.33 3.34
C VAL A 141 6.90 -7.87 2.41
N MET A 142 6.57 -7.46 1.22
CA MET A 142 7.49 -6.79 0.32
C MET A 142 7.09 -5.33 0.12
N LEU A 143 7.97 -4.43 0.54
CA LEU A 143 7.85 -3.01 0.25
C LEU A 143 8.51 -2.73 -1.11
N ILE A 144 7.84 -1.95 -1.94
CA ILE A 144 8.33 -1.53 -3.26
C ILE A 144 8.21 -0.01 -3.31
N HIS A 145 9.32 0.69 -3.58
CA HIS A 145 9.28 2.15 -3.56
C HIS A 145 10.15 2.77 -4.65
N GLY A 146 9.64 3.81 -5.29
CA GLY A 146 10.41 4.58 -6.27
C GLY A 146 11.42 5.49 -5.57
N GLU A 147 12.68 5.43 -5.99
CA GLU A 147 13.76 6.25 -5.43
C GLU A 147 13.45 7.76 -5.52
N LYS A 148 12.82 8.19 -6.63
CA LYS A 148 12.47 9.59 -6.92
C LYS A 148 11.00 9.91 -6.66
N ASP A 149 10.35 9.17 -5.78
CA ASP A 149 8.97 9.46 -5.39
C ASP A 149 8.90 10.81 -4.65
N ARG A 150 8.28 11.80 -5.31
CA ARG A 150 8.11 13.16 -4.74
C ARG A 150 6.83 13.30 -3.90
N ARG A 151 5.91 12.35 -4.00
CA ARG A 151 4.67 12.35 -3.19
C ARG A 151 4.93 11.77 -1.82
N PHE A 152 5.57 10.60 -1.82
CA PHE A 152 5.98 9.90 -0.60
C PHE A 152 7.49 9.65 -0.70
N PRO A 153 8.32 10.48 -0.05
CA PRO A 153 9.77 10.30 -0.05
C PRO A 153 10.17 8.89 0.39
N LEU A 154 11.29 8.37 -0.14
CA LEU A 154 11.81 7.04 0.17
C LEU A 154 11.91 6.77 1.68
N GLN A 155 12.13 7.82 2.49
CA GLN A 155 12.16 7.71 3.95
C GLN A 155 10.87 7.10 4.52
N PHE A 156 9.71 7.30 3.88
CA PHE A 156 8.46 6.69 4.35
C PHE A 156 8.48 5.16 4.23
N ALA A 157 9.08 4.63 3.15
CA ALA A 157 9.26 3.18 3.02
C ALA A 157 10.24 2.64 4.04
N MET A 158 11.32 3.38 4.35
CA MET A 158 12.27 3.01 5.40
C MET A 158 11.61 2.98 6.77
N ASN A 159 10.90 4.05 7.15
CA ASN A 159 10.16 4.12 8.41
C ASN A 159 9.11 3.00 8.52
N LEU A 160 8.42 2.70 7.42
CA LEU A 160 7.45 1.61 7.41
C LEU A 160 8.13 0.25 7.57
N LYS A 161 9.26 0.01 6.90
CA LYS A 161 10.05 -1.21 7.04
C LYS A 161 10.46 -1.45 8.49
N ASP A 162 10.99 -0.41 9.13
CA ASP A 162 11.49 -0.48 10.52
C ASP A 162 10.34 -0.68 11.54
N SER A 163 9.10 -0.44 11.13
CA SER A 163 7.93 -0.65 11.98
C SER A 163 7.47 -2.12 12.05
N PHE A 164 7.90 -2.97 11.12
CA PHE A 164 7.56 -4.39 11.16
C PHE A 164 8.41 -5.15 12.19
N SER A 165 7.77 -5.99 12.99
CA SER A 165 8.46 -6.85 13.98
C SER A 165 8.91 -8.19 13.39
N SER A 166 8.45 -8.56 12.19
CA SER A 166 8.81 -9.82 11.55
C SER A 166 10.09 -9.66 10.71
N GLY A 167 10.98 -10.65 10.75
CA GLY A 167 12.18 -10.70 9.88
C GLY A 167 11.88 -10.97 8.40
N GLN A 168 10.61 -11.14 8.02
CA GLN A 168 10.19 -11.48 6.65
C GLN A 168 9.77 -10.25 5.84
N VAL A 169 10.50 -9.14 5.98
CA VAL A 169 10.23 -7.90 5.27
C VAL A 169 11.31 -7.61 4.25
N GLY A 170 10.94 -7.68 2.97
CA GLY A 170 11.77 -7.25 1.85
C GLY A 170 11.54 -5.78 1.50
N LEU A 171 12.58 -5.11 0.97
CA LEU A 171 12.46 -3.77 0.39
C LEU A 171 13.12 -3.77 -1.00
N TYR A 172 12.37 -3.38 -2.00
CA TYR A 172 12.86 -3.09 -3.34
C TYR A 172 12.78 -1.60 -3.61
N ILE A 173 13.95 -0.97 -3.80
CA ILE A 173 14.07 0.43 -4.21
C ILE A 173 14.20 0.44 -5.72
N ALA A 174 13.20 1.01 -6.40
CA ALA A 174 13.16 1.14 -7.84
C ALA A 174 13.95 2.38 -8.27
N GLU A 175 15.19 2.17 -8.72
CA GLU A 175 16.09 3.25 -9.14
C GLU A 175 15.45 4.13 -10.22
N GLY A 176 15.55 5.44 -10.04
CA GLY A 176 15.05 6.46 -10.96
C GLY A 176 13.52 6.55 -11.07
N ALA A 177 12.78 5.62 -10.46
CA ALA A 177 11.32 5.59 -10.53
C ALA A 177 10.66 6.62 -9.63
N GLY A 178 9.54 7.17 -10.10
CA GLY A 178 8.63 8.01 -9.33
C GLY A 178 7.58 7.21 -8.58
N HIS A 179 6.48 7.88 -8.21
CA HIS A 179 5.40 7.32 -7.39
C HIS A 179 4.69 6.08 -7.98
N SER A 180 4.67 5.92 -9.29
CA SER A 180 3.88 4.86 -9.94
C SER A 180 4.67 4.02 -10.94
N ASP A 181 5.96 4.25 -11.06
CA ASP A 181 6.78 3.73 -12.15
C ASP A 181 7.67 2.57 -11.74
N SER A 182 7.62 2.14 -10.47
CA SER A 182 8.47 1.07 -9.92
C SER A 182 8.41 -0.22 -10.75
N SER A 183 7.21 -0.58 -11.25
CA SER A 183 7.03 -1.78 -12.08
C SER A 183 7.62 -1.70 -13.48
N LEU A 184 8.10 -0.54 -13.89
CA LEU A 184 8.77 -0.33 -15.18
C LEU A 184 10.29 -0.50 -15.09
N THR A 185 10.84 -0.56 -13.88
CA THR A 185 12.29 -0.72 -13.68
C THR A 185 12.75 -2.16 -13.97
N PRO A 186 13.96 -2.35 -14.50
CA PRO A 186 14.45 -3.68 -14.94
C PRO A 186 14.44 -4.72 -13.82
N GLY A 187 14.79 -4.34 -12.59
CA GLY A 187 14.90 -5.23 -11.43
C GLY A 187 13.57 -5.62 -10.78
N TYR A 188 12.47 -4.92 -11.10
CA TYR A 188 11.18 -5.12 -10.44
C TYR A 188 10.68 -6.57 -10.50
N LYS A 189 10.65 -7.14 -11.72
CA LYS A 189 10.13 -8.49 -11.93
C LYS A 189 10.93 -9.52 -11.14
N THR A 190 12.25 -9.46 -11.23
CA THR A 190 13.17 -10.37 -10.54
C THR A 190 12.98 -10.26 -9.03
N ALA A 191 12.91 -9.04 -8.50
CA ALA A 191 12.74 -8.83 -7.06
C ALA A 191 11.41 -9.40 -6.54
N VAL A 192 10.30 -9.14 -7.26
CA VAL A 192 8.96 -9.65 -6.90
C VAL A 192 8.92 -11.18 -7.01
N GLN A 193 9.44 -11.73 -8.10
CA GLN A 193 9.45 -13.18 -8.34
C GLN A 193 10.29 -13.90 -7.28
N SER A 194 11.51 -13.46 -7.00
CA SER A 194 12.39 -14.06 -5.98
C SER A 194 11.78 -13.96 -4.57
N PHE A 195 11.00 -12.92 -4.30
CA PHE A 195 10.29 -12.83 -3.02
C PHE A 195 9.13 -13.84 -2.96
N LEU A 196 8.38 -14.00 -4.05
CA LEU A 196 7.31 -14.99 -4.14
C LEU A 196 7.82 -16.42 -4.01
N GLU A 197 8.89 -16.78 -4.72
CA GLU A 197 9.48 -18.13 -4.68
C GLU A 197 9.92 -18.54 -3.28
N ARG A 198 10.34 -17.58 -2.47
CA ARG A 198 10.73 -17.84 -1.06
C ARG A 198 9.56 -18.00 -0.11
N HIS A 199 8.46 -17.28 -0.36
CA HIS A 199 7.37 -17.14 0.61
C HIS A 199 6.03 -17.75 0.15
N TRP A 200 5.90 -17.98 -1.15
CA TRP A 200 4.79 -18.69 -1.76
C TRP A 200 5.34 -19.66 -2.79
N PRO A 201 5.83 -20.84 -2.37
CA PRO A 201 6.29 -21.82 -3.32
C PRO A 201 5.13 -22.21 -4.23
N CYS A 202 5.30 -21.96 -5.54
CA CYS A 202 4.37 -22.52 -6.53
C CYS A 202 4.40 -24.03 -6.34
N SER A 203 3.23 -24.60 -6.03
CA SER A 203 3.05 -26.06 -6.09
C SER A 203 3.44 -26.48 -7.51
N ALA A 204 4.54 -27.23 -7.61
CA ALA A 204 4.97 -27.81 -8.87
C ALA A 204 3.91 -28.80 -9.38
#